data_5bfd0138ada0a80bc49ba1a07e93333c
#
_entry.id   5bfd0138ada0a80bc49ba1a07e93333c
#
_cell.length_a   1.000
_cell.length_b   1.000
_cell.length_c   1.000
_cell.angle_alpha   90.00
_cell.angle_beta   90.00
_cell.angle_gamma   90.00
#
_symmetry.space_group_name_H-M   'P 1'
#
loop_
_entity.id
_entity.type
_entity.pdbx_description
1 polymer ?
#
loop_
_entity_poly.entity_id
_entity_poly.type
_entity_poly.pdbx_seq_one_letter_code
_entity_poly.pdbx_strand_id
1 'polypeptide(L)'
;MPLPCDDLFNVAALLSEEERAIQQAVARFVDAKVLPVIGDAFDQARFPRELVPELAQLGLLGASLPAGQGGDGLNAVCYGLICQELERGDSGLRSFVSVQSSLCMYPIHAYGSDAQRQRWLPAMAAGTAIGCFGLTESQGGSDPAAMQTHAVRDGDGWRLSGSKMWITNGSIADVAIVWAQTDDGIQGFLVEAGTPGFGTQDIAHKMSLRASVTSALFFDDVRLPDSQRLPGVRGLKGPLGCLTQARYGISWGAIGAAIACLREALAYAGERMLFGRPLAATQSAQIKLADMARRIASAQLLALQLGRLKDAGTLQPAQVSLAKWNNVRMALDIARECRDLLGGAGITTDYGAIRHALNLESVITYEGTETVHQLVVGRELTGINAF
;
A
#
# COMPACT_ATOMS: atom_id res chain seq x y z
N MET A 1 -17.95 -31.03 -0.42
CA MET A 1 -17.88 -29.86 0.46
C MET A 1 -18.19 -28.61 -0.35
N PRO A 2 -18.89 -27.62 0.18
CA PRO A 2 -19.02 -26.34 -0.54
C PRO A 2 -17.65 -25.71 -0.77
N LEU A 3 -17.49 -25.01 -1.91
CA LEU A 3 -16.27 -24.28 -2.22
C LEU A 3 -16.07 -23.13 -1.22
N PRO A 4 -14.81 -22.76 -0.86
CA PRO A 4 -14.56 -21.59 -0.05
C PRO A 4 -15.13 -20.35 -0.72
N CYS A 5 -15.83 -19.51 0.04
CA CYS A 5 -16.49 -18.30 -0.52
C CYS A 5 -15.51 -17.29 -1.11
N ASP A 6 -14.29 -17.28 -0.63
CA ASP A 6 -13.20 -16.38 -1.00
C ASP A 6 -12.21 -16.99 -2.02
N ASP A 7 -12.41 -18.24 -2.41
CA ASP A 7 -11.62 -18.94 -3.43
C ASP A 7 -12.46 -19.92 -4.26
N LEU A 8 -13.55 -19.44 -4.86
CA LEU A 8 -14.45 -20.26 -5.67
C LEU A 8 -13.77 -20.92 -6.88
N PHE A 9 -12.66 -20.35 -7.34
CA PHE A 9 -11.93 -20.85 -8.50
C PHE A 9 -10.73 -21.71 -8.15
N ASN A 10 -10.55 -22.00 -6.83
CA ASN A 10 -9.43 -22.79 -6.30
C ASN A 10 -8.06 -22.24 -6.74
N VAL A 11 -7.90 -20.90 -6.69
CA VAL A 11 -6.66 -20.21 -7.05
C VAL A 11 -5.51 -20.67 -6.14
N ALA A 12 -5.81 -21.01 -4.89
CA ALA A 12 -4.85 -21.59 -3.94
C ALA A 12 -4.15 -22.85 -4.47
N ALA A 13 -4.78 -23.62 -5.36
CA ALA A 13 -4.13 -24.78 -5.99
C ALA A 13 -3.00 -24.41 -6.97
N LEU A 14 -3.00 -23.16 -7.45
CA LEU A 14 -1.97 -22.62 -8.36
C LEU A 14 -0.74 -22.04 -7.61
N LEU A 15 -0.83 -21.95 -6.30
CA LEU A 15 0.26 -21.46 -5.43
C LEU A 15 1.23 -22.61 -5.09
N SER A 16 2.52 -22.27 -4.93
CA SER A 16 3.51 -23.17 -4.38
C SER A 16 3.24 -23.46 -2.89
N GLU A 17 3.93 -24.45 -2.32
CA GLU A 17 3.83 -24.73 -0.87
C GLU A 17 4.29 -23.55 -0.03
N GLU A 18 5.38 -22.88 -0.44
CA GLU A 18 5.90 -21.70 0.23
C GLU A 18 4.89 -20.54 0.18
N GLU A 19 4.34 -20.24 -0.99
CA GLU A 19 3.33 -19.18 -1.17
C GLU A 19 2.10 -19.42 -0.28
N ARG A 20 1.60 -20.65 -0.20
CA ARG A 20 0.50 -21.02 0.70
C ARG A 20 0.88 -20.89 2.17
N ALA A 21 2.10 -21.32 2.55
CA ALA A 21 2.56 -21.24 3.92
C ALA A 21 2.68 -19.78 4.39
N ILE A 22 3.21 -18.89 3.55
CA ILE A 22 3.29 -17.45 3.82
C ILE A 22 1.89 -16.85 3.97
N GLN A 23 0.99 -17.11 3.02
CA GLN A 23 -0.38 -16.61 3.10
C GLN A 23 -1.04 -17.02 4.40
N GLN A 24 -0.97 -18.31 4.77
CA GLN A 24 -1.55 -18.83 6.01
C GLN A 24 -0.93 -18.24 7.28
N ALA A 25 0.39 -17.99 7.27
CA ALA A 25 1.06 -17.38 8.42
C ALA A 25 0.58 -15.94 8.64
N VAL A 26 0.49 -15.15 7.57
CA VAL A 26 0.00 -13.77 7.64
C VAL A 26 -1.49 -13.74 7.96
N ALA A 27 -2.29 -14.64 7.40
CA ALA A 27 -3.72 -14.75 7.73
C ALA A 27 -3.95 -14.99 9.23
N ARG A 28 -3.20 -15.94 9.83
CA ARG A 28 -3.26 -16.19 11.28
C ARG A 28 -2.86 -14.97 12.11
N PHE A 29 -1.82 -14.25 11.70
CA PHE A 29 -1.41 -13.01 12.35
C PHE A 29 -2.53 -11.96 12.29
N VAL A 30 -3.13 -11.76 11.12
CA VAL A 30 -4.23 -10.80 10.94
C VAL A 30 -5.41 -11.16 11.83
N ASP A 31 -5.82 -12.42 11.84
CA ASP A 31 -6.96 -12.89 12.65
C ASP A 31 -6.70 -12.74 14.15
N ALA A 32 -5.49 -13.10 14.62
CA ALA A 32 -5.17 -13.13 16.04
C ALA A 32 -4.75 -11.77 16.62
N LYS A 33 -4.14 -10.90 15.81
CA LYS A 33 -3.50 -9.67 16.32
C LYS A 33 -4.04 -8.39 15.73
N VAL A 34 -4.42 -8.38 14.45
CA VAL A 34 -4.87 -7.17 13.77
C VAL A 34 -6.36 -6.94 13.97
N LEU A 35 -7.20 -7.92 13.64
CA LEU A 35 -8.65 -7.77 13.72
C LEU A 35 -9.17 -7.38 15.11
N PRO A 36 -8.60 -7.88 16.23
CA PRO A 36 -9.06 -7.48 17.57
C PRO A 36 -8.84 -6.02 17.94
N VAL A 37 -7.90 -5.33 17.28
CA VAL A 37 -7.49 -3.95 17.67
C VAL A 37 -7.78 -2.90 16.62
N ILE A 38 -8.02 -3.30 15.37
CA ILE A 38 -8.03 -2.35 14.25
C ILE A 38 -9.29 -1.49 14.19
N GLY A 39 -10.43 -2.00 14.67
CA GLY A 39 -11.66 -1.23 14.79
C GLY A 39 -11.46 -0.02 15.71
N ASP A 40 -11.01 -0.27 16.94
CA ASP A 40 -10.71 0.79 17.91
C ASP A 40 -9.63 1.75 17.42
N ALA A 41 -8.57 1.22 16.78
CA ALA A 41 -7.50 2.05 16.21
C ALA A 41 -8.03 3.01 15.12
N PHE A 42 -8.93 2.52 14.27
CA PHE A 42 -9.61 3.33 13.27
C PHE A 42 -10.50 4.41 13.89
N ASP A 43 -11.32 4.06 14.87
CA ASP A 43 -12.23 4.99 15.57
C ASP A 43 -11.48 6.12 16.29
N GLN A 44 -10.34 5.78 16.90
CA GLN A 44 -9.47 6.72 17.58
C GLN A 44 -8.51 7.48 16.66
N ALA A 45 -8.52 7.20 15.34
CA ALA A 45 -7.56 7.72 14.38
C ALA A 45 -6.10 7.48 14.82
N ARG A 46 -5.80 6.31 15.37
CA ARG A 46 -4.50 5.90 15.92
C ARG A 46 -3.87 4.80 15.07
N PHE A 47 -2.60 4.97 14.70
CA PHE A 47 -1.82 3.88 14.11
C PHE A 47 -1.45 2.85 15.20
N PRO A 48 -1.71 1.54 15.01
CA PRO A 48 -1.40 0.50 15.98
C PRO A 48 0.10 0.14 15.94
N ARG A 49 0.95 1.05 16.46
CA ARG A 49 2.42 0.93 16.43
C ARG A 49 2.92 -0.32 17.16
N GLU A 50 2.14 -0.83 18.09
CA GLU A 50 2.39 -2.08 18.84
C GLU A 50 2.49 -3.33 17.94
N LEU A 51 1.94 -3.28 16.72
CA LEU A 51 2.03 -4.37 15.75
C LEU A 51 3.37 -4.40 14.98
N VAL A 52 4.14 -3.31 14.99
CA VAL A 52 5.37 -3.21 14.18
C VAL A 52 6.43 -4.26 14.55
N PRO A 53 6.71 -4.56 15.82
CA PRO A 53 7.65 -5.63 16.18
C PRO A 53 7.20 -7.01 15.69
N GLU A 54 5.89 -7.30 15.69
CA GLU A 54 5.36 -8.58 15.21
C GLU A 54 5.43 -8.68 13.68
N LEU A 55 5.16 -7.58 12.95
CA LEU A 55 5.36 -7.50 11.50
C LEU A 55 6.85 -7.77 11.12
N ALA A 56 7.77 -7.18 11.86
CA ALA A 56 9.20 -7.40 11.66
C ALA A 56 9.62 -8.86 11.98
N GLN A 57 9.13 -9.42 13.09
CA GLN A 57 9.41 -10.81 13.47
C GLN A 57 8.91 -11.81 12.44
N LEU A 58 7.82 -11.50 11.75
CA LEU A 58 7.27 -12.32 10.67
C LEU A 58 7.97 -12.09 9.31
N GLY A 59 9.02 -11.23 9.26
CA GLY A 59 9.74 -10.93 8.02
C GLY A 59 8.94 -10.13 6.99
N LEU A 60 7.87 -9.41 7.40
CA LEU A 60 6.99 -8.72 6.47
C LEU A 60 7.54 -7.37 6.01
N LEU A 61 8.55 -6.83 6.70
CA LEU A 61 9.21 -5.57 6.35
C LEU A 61 10.39 -5.85 5.43
N GLY A 62 10.27 -5.47 4.16
CA GLY A 62 11.31 -5.73 3.15
C GLY A 62 11.35 -7.16 2.62
N ALA A 63 10.28 -7.94 2.76
CA ALA A 63 10.19 -9.37 2.45
C ALA A 63 10.81 -9.80 1.10
N SER A 64 10.69 -8.98 0.05
CA SER A 64 11.25 -9.25 -1.28
C SER A 64 12.70 -8.78 -1.48
N LEU A 65 13.30 -8.09 -0.50
CA LEU A 65 14.70 -7.71 -0.59
C LEU A 65 15.60 -8.95 -0.43
N PRO A 66 16.81 -8.96 -1.04
CA PRO A 66 17.71 -10.10 -0.92
C PRO A 66 18.06 -10.41 0.53
N ALA A 67 18.25 -11.69 0.82
CA ALA A 67 18.81 -12.14 2.09
C ALA A 67 20.15 -11.44 2.36
N GLY A 68 20.36 -11.00 3.60
CA GLY A 68 21.54 -10.21 4.01
C GLY A 68 21.44 -8.71 3.69
N GLN A 69 20.36 -8.25 3.04
CA GLN A 69 20.06 -6.83 2.82
C GLN A 69 18.73 -6.40 3.46
N GLY A 70 18.39 -7.05 4.56
CA GLY A 70 17.17 -6.73 5.32
C GLY A 70 15.90 -7.42 4.81
N GLY A 71 15.99 -8.40 3.92
CA GLY A 71 14.86 -9.19 3.46
C GLY A 71 15.13 -10.68 3.47
N ASP A 72 14.11 -11.48 3.15
CA ASP A 72 14.16 -12.95 3.03
C ASP A 72 14.22 -13.42 1.58
N GLY A 73 14.24 -12.52 0.60
CA GLY A 73 14.29 -12.85 -0.83
C GLY A 73 13.00 -13.52 -1.35
N LEU A 74 11.87 -13.28 -0.70
CA LEU A 74 10.60 -13.88 -1.10
C LEU A 74 10.21 -13.43 -2.53
N ASN A 75 9.59 -14.34 -3.28
CA ASN A 75 9.10 -14.07 -4.62
C ASN A 75 7.96 -13.02 -4.62
N ALA A 76 7.61 -12.52 -5.79
CA ALA A 76 6.62 -11.47 -5.91
C ALA A 76 5.22 -11.93 -5.49
N VAL A 77 4.85 -13.19 -5.75
CA VAL A 77 3.56 -13.75 -5.34
C VAL A 77 3.46 -13.79 -3.81
N CYS A 78 4.51 -14.22 -3.09
CA CYS A 78 4.56 -14.18 -1.62
C CYS A 78 4.30 -12.76 -1.11
N TYR A 79 5.00 -11.74 -1.64
CA TYR A 79 4.79 -10.35 -1.25
C TYR A 79 3.36 -9.88 -1.57
N GLY A 80 2.81 -10.29 -2.70
CA GLY A 80 1.41 -10.03 -3.06
C GLY A 80 0.43 -10.59 -2.03
N LEU A 81 0.60 -11.85 -1.64
CA LEU A 81 -0.23 -12.52 -0.63
C LEU A 81 -0.09 -11.88 0.76
N ILE A 82 1.12 -11.45 1.14
CA ILE A 82 1.34 -10.63 2.35
C ILE A 82 0.46 -9.37 2.29
N CYS A 83 0.52 -8.61 1.19
CA CYS A 83 -0.29 -7.41 1.02
C CYS A 83 -1.79 -7.72 1.08
N GLN A 84 -2.25 -8.81 0.46
CA GLN A 84 -3.65 -9.24 0.47
C GLN A 84 -4.14 -9.51 1.90
N GLU A 85 -3.43 -10.32 2.66
CA GLU A 85 -3.86 -10.65 4.02
C GLU A 85 -3.79 -9.44 4.96
N LEU A 86 -2.76 -8.60 4.87
CA LEU A 86 -2.68 -7.37 5.67
C LEU A 86 -3.84 -6.40 5.37
N GLU A 87 -4.24 -6.22 4.11
CA GLU A 87 -5.35 -5.34 3.74
C GLU A 87 -6.72 -5.97 4.02
N ARG A 88 -6.80 -7.30 4.14
CA ARG A 88 -7.97 -7.97 4.72
C ARG A 88 -8.20 -7.51 6.17
N GLY A 89 -7.14 -7.23 6.90
CA GLY A 89 -7.20 -6.55 8.19
C GLY A 89 -7.53 -5.07 8.05
N ASP A 90 -6.65 -4.30 7.39
CA ASP A 90 -6.85 -2.87 7.15
C ASP A 90 -5.89 -2.32 6.09
N SER A 91 -6.40 -1.41 5.24
CA SER A 91 -5.58 -0.73 4.23
C SER A 91 -4.48 0.15 4.84
N GLY A 92 -4.67 0.70 6.04
CA GLY A 92 -3.65 1.49 6.74
C GLY A 92 -2.44 0.64 7.15
N LEU A 93 -2.67 -0.58 7.64
CA LEU A 93 -1.60 -1.50 8.02
C LEU A 93 -0.83 -2.00 6.78
N ARG A 94 -1.56 -2.40 5.71
CA ARG A 94 -0.92 -2.75 4.45
C ARG A 94 -0.11 -1.57 3.88
N SER A 95 -0.65 -0.34 3.98
CA SER A 95 0.04 0.88 3.53
C SER A 95 1.34 1.10 4.30
N PHE A 96 1.35 0.89 5.63
CA PHE A 96 2.57 0.95 6.44
C PHE A 96 3.65 0.00 5.90
N VAL A 97 3.33 -1.28 5.71
CA VAL A 97 4.28 -2.28 5.19
C VAL A 97 4.73 -1.95 3.77
N SER A 98 3.81 -1.47 2.92
CA SER A 98 4.13 -1.08 1.54
C SER A 98 5.06 0.14 1.48
N VAL A 99 4.81 1.17 2.30
CA VAL A 99 5.69 2.35 2.38
C VAL A 99 7.07 1.96 2.89
N GLN A 100 7.14 1.19 3.98
CA GLN A 100 8.41 0.71 4.54
C GLN A 100 9.20 -0.07 3.49
N SER A 101 8.59 -1.10 2.89
CA SER A 101 9.26 -2.03 1.98
C SER A 101 9.52 -1.45 0.59
N SER A 102 8.47 -0.93 -0.08
CA SER A 102 8.52 -0.55 -1.50
C SER A 102 8.95 0.90 -1.74
N LEU A 103 8.69 1.81 -0.79
CA LEU A 103 8.96 3.23 -0.96
C LEU A 103 10.16 3.73 -0.15
N CYS A 104 10.59 2.99 0.88
CA CYS A 104 11.75 3.37 1.70
C CYS A 104 12.91 2.38 1.55
N MET A 105 12.71 1.10 1.85
CA MET A 105 13.77 0.11 1.74
C MET A 105 14.20 -0.13 0.28
N TYR A 106 13.25 -0.22 -0.65
CA TYR A 106 13.55 -0.42 -2.08
C TYR A 106 14.44 0.68 -2.66
N PRO A 107 14.17 2.00 -2.54
CA PRO A 107 15.07 3.03 -3.08
C PRO A 107 16.45 3.03 -2.41
N ILE A 108 16.55 2.72 -1.12
CA ILE A 108 17.86 2.58 -0.45
C ILE A 108 18.62 1.39 -1.03
N HIS A 109 17.94 0.25 -1.25
CA HIS A 109 18.54 -0.93 -1.89
C HIS A 109 18.97 -0.63 -3.34
N ALA A 110 18.09 -0.06 -4.15
CA ALA A 110 18.29 0.10 -5.59
C ALA A 110 19.23 1.26 -5.94
N TYR A 111 19.19 2.35 -5.17
CA TYR A 111 19.84 3.62 -5.52
C TYR A 111 20.84 4.11 -4.46
N GLY A 112 20.85 3.51 -3.28
CA GLY A 112 21.71 3.89 -2.17
C GLY A 112 23.17 3.46 -2.36
N SER A 113 24.06 4.08 -1.59
CA SER A 113 25.43 3.61 -1.40
C SER A 113 25.46 2.38 -0.47
N ASP A 114 26.58 1.66 -0.44
CA ASP A 114 26.74 0.53 0.47
C ASP A 114 26.62 0.96 1.94
N ALA A 115 27.16 2.13 2.30
CA ALA A 115 27.02 2.67 3.66
C ALA A 115 25.55 2.96 4.01
N GLN A 116 24.75 3.50 3.08
CA GLN A 116 23.32 3.72 3.28
C GLN A 116 22.56 2.40 3.44
N ARG A 117 22.85 1.40 2.59
CA ARG A 117 22.26 0.05 2.71
C ARG A 117 22.57 -0.60 4.05
N GLN A 118 23.85 -0.60 4.44
CA GLN A 118 24.30 -1.21 5.71
C GLN A 118 23.67 -0.53 6.94
N ARG A 119 23.48 0.78 6.88
CA ARG A 119 22.91 1.54 7.99
C ARG A 119 21.41 1.31 8.13
N TRP A 120 20.66 1.43 7.04
CA TRP A 120 19.22 1.54 7.10
C TRP A 120 18.46 0.23 6.91
N LEU A 121 18.86 -0.63 5.98
CA LEU A 121 18.07 -1.79 5.63
C LEU A 121 17.87 -2.78 6.79
N PRO A 122 18.92 -3.14 7.59
CA PRO A 122 18.72 -4.02 8.74
C PRO A 122 17.79 -3.42 9.81
N ALA A 123 17.96 -2.12 10.12
CA ALA A 123 17.14 -1.45 11.12
C ALA A 123 15.66 -1.32 10.67
N MET A 124 15.43 -1.07 9.38
CA MET A 124 14.10 -1.02 8.82
C MET A 124 13.42 -2.39 8.79
N ALA A 125 14.16 -3.45 8.44
CA ALA A 125 13.63 -4.82 8.46
C ALA A 125 13.29 -5.28 9.88
N ALA A 126 14.11 -4.91 10.87
CA ALA A 126 13.83 -5.17 12.29
C ALA A 126 12.69 -4.30 12.87
N GLY A 127 12.15 -3.36 12.10
CA GLY A 127 11.10 -2.43 12.57
C GLY A 127 11.60 -1.41 13.61
N THR A 128 12.91 -1.29 13.81
CA THR A 128 13.53 -0.33 14.74
C THR A 128 13.78 1.03 14.09
N ALA A 129 13.71 1.11 12.76
CA ALA A 129 13.70 2.35 12.00
C ALA A 129 12.49 2.36 11.05
N ILE A 130 11.73 3.43 11.08
CA ILE A 130 10.56 3.65 10.21
C ILE A 130 10.95 4.67 9.14
N GLY A 131 10.54 4.41 7.89
CA GLY A 131 10.71 5.33 6.78
C GLY A 131 9.42 5.99 6.34
N CYS A 132 9.56 7.16 5.70
CA CYS A 132 8.48 7.78 4.92
C CYS A 132 8.98 8.23 3.55
N PHE A 133 8.05 8.48 2.60
CA PHE A 133 8.37 8.75 1.21
C PHE A 133 7.78 10.09 0.76
N GLY A 134 8.62 11.11 0.68
CA GLY A 134 8.26 12.48 0.36
C GLY A 134 8.36 12.77 -1.14
N LEU A 135 7.30 12.48 -1.91
CA LEU A 135 7.22 12.81 -3.34
C LEU A 135 6.16 13.88 -3.61
N THR A 136 4.91 13.62 -3.23
CA THR A 136 3.73 14.45 -3.51
C THR A 136 3.81 15.81 -2.82
N GLU A 137 3.35 16.86 -3.49
CA GLU A 137 3.24 18.22 -2.97
C GLU A 137 1.80 18.72 -3.02
N SER A 138 1.48 19.78 -2.29
CA SER A 138 0.10 20.29 -2.18
C SER A 138 -0.49 20.76 -3.51
N GLN A 139 0.34 21.27 -4.42
CA GLN A 139 -0.05 21.77 -5.74
C GLN A 139 -0.01 20.71 -6.84
N GLY A 140 0.53 19.50 -6.59
CA GLY A 140 0.67 18.50 -7.63
C GLY A 140 0.90 17.09 -7.09
N GLY A 141 -0.06 16.19 -7.34
CA GLY A 141 0.05 14.76 -7.03
C GLY A 141 0.24 13.91 -8.28
N SER A 142 -0.58 14.15 -9.31
CA SER A 142 -0.57 13.36 -10.55
C SER A 142 0.59 13.72 -11.49
N ASP A 143 1.18 14.89 -11.34
CA ASP A 143 2.38 15.33 -12.08
C ASP A 143 3.57 15.53 -11.12
N PRO A 144 4.27 14.47 -10.74
CA PRO A 144 5.44 14.59 -9.85
C PRO A 144 6.66 15.25 -10.52
N ALA A 145 6.66 15.40 -11.84
CA ALA A 145 7.74 16.11 -12.54
C ALA A 145 7.74 17.62 -12.26
N ALA A 146 6.55 18.18 -11.96
CA ALA A 146 6.37 19.59 -11.64
C ALA A 146 6.62 19.93 -10.15
N MET A 147 7.29 19.05 -9.39
CA MET A 147 7.60 19.30 -7.97
C MET A 147 8.42 20.60 -7.81
N GLN A 148 8.11 21.34 -6.74
CA GLN A 148 8.77 22.62 -6.41
C GLN A 148 9.83 22.47 -5.30
N THR A 149 9.75 21.39 -4.48
CA THR A 149 10.84 21.08 -3.55
C THR A 149 12.14 20.94 -4.33
N HIS A 150 13.15 21.68 -3.92
CA HIS A 150 14.42 21.75 -4.62
C HIS A 150 15.61 21.60 -3.66
N ALA A 151 16.71 21.10 -4.18
CA ALA A 151 17.98 21.02 -3.49
C ALA A 151 19.07 21.67 -4.34
N VAL A 152 19.80 22.60 -3.77
CA VAL A 152 20.92 23.30 -4.41
C VAL A 152 22.24 22.88 -3.79
N ARG A 153 23.33 22.87 -4.57
CA ARG A 153 24.67 22.60 -4.04
C ARG A 153 25.09 23.69 -3.06
N ASP A 154 25.65 23.24 -1.92
CA ASP A 154 26.22 24.12 -0.89
C ASP A 154 27.55 23.52 -0.41
N GLY A 155 28.66 23.97 -0.99
CA GLY A 155 29.97 23.37 -0.75
C GLY A 155 30.03 21.90 -1.19
N ASP A 156 30.35 20.99 -0.27
CA ASP A 156 30.38 19.55 -0.46
C ASP A 156 29.05 18.84 -0.19
N GLY A 157 27.99 19.61 0.11
CA GLY A 157 26.67 19.13 0.44
C GLY A 157 25.55 19.78 -0.37
N TRP A 158 24.37 19.83 0.24
CA TRP A 158 23.12 20.30 -0.35
C TRP A 158 22.32 21.13 0.63
N ARG A 159 21.52 22.08 0.12
CA ARG A 159 20.44 22.74 0.84
C ARG A 159 19.11 22.37 0.22
N LEU A 160 18.26 21.74 1.04
CA LEU A 160 16.94 21.27 0.64
C LEU A 160 15.87 22.22 1.19
N SER A 161 15.00 22.73 0.29
CA SER A 161 13.88 23.61 0.66
C SER A 161 12.60 23.21 -0.06
N GLY A 162 11.46 23.33 0.62
CA GLY A 162 10.14 23.01 0.08
C GLY A 162 9.24 22.30 1.08
N SER A 163 8.22 21.61 0.57
CA SER A 163 7.29 20.86 1.41
C SER A 163 6.72 19.66 0.67
N LYS A 164 6.30 18.63 1.43
CA LYS A 164 5.61 17.46 0.91
C LYS A 164 4.28 17.27 1.63
N MET A 165 3.30 16.68 0.94
CA MET A 165 1.93 16.52 1.42
C MET A 165 1.47 15.07 1.30
N TRP A 166 0.59 14.64 2.19
CA TRP A 166 0.00 13.30 2.20
C TRP A 166 1.00 12.17 2.46
N ILE A 167 2.00 12.42 3.30
CA ILE A 167 3.11 11.48 3.52
C ILE A 167 2.75 10.49 4.63
N THR A 168 2.58 9.23 4.26
CA THR A 168 2.39 8.13 5.22
C THR A 168 3.63 8.00 6.10
N ASN A 169 3.42 7.81 7.40
CA ASN A 169 4.44 7.71 8.46
C ASN A 169 5.23 9.00 8.73
N GLY A 170 4.89 10.16 8.15
CA GLY A 170 5.75 11.35 8.18
C GLY A 170 6.23 11.75 9.57
N SER A 171 5.34 11.81 10.57
CA SER A 171 5.67 12.24 11.94
C SER A 171 6.28 11.14 12.82
N ILE A 172 6.21 9.89 12.40
CA ILE A 172 6.78 8.74 13.14
C ILE A 172 8.03 8.15 12.47
N ALA A 173 8.44 8.73 11.34
CA ALA A 173 9.59 8.24 10.57
C ALA A 173 10.92 8.68 11.20
N ASP A 174 11.88 7.76 11.25
CA ASP A 174 13.27 8.02 11.60
C ASP A 174 14.05 8.61 10.43
N VAL A 175 13.64 8.30 9.19
CA VAL A 175 14.21 8.84 7.95
C VAL A 175 13.14 9.04 6.88
N ALA A 176 13.21 10.20 6.21
CA ALA A 176 12.40 10.52 5.04
C ALA A 176 13.22 10.33 3.74
N ILE A 177 12.65 9.61 2.77
CA ILE A 177 13.16 9.55 1.41
C ILE A 177 12.52 10.71 0.64
N VAL A 178 13.25 11.79 0.43
CA VAL A 178 12.72 13.04 -0.14
C VAL A 178 13.20 13.21 -1.57
N TRP A 179 12.26 13.41 -2.49
CA TRP A 179 12.55 13.71 -3.89
C TRP A 179 12.50 15.21 -4.13
N ALA A 180 13.55 15.74 -4.75
CA ALA A 180 13.70 17.15 -5.01
C ALA A 180 14.30 17.43 -6.38
N GLN A 181 13.95 18.58 -6.98
CA GLN A 181 14.59 19.11 -8.18
C GLN A 181 16.00 19.60 -7.83
N THR A 182 16.94 19.32 -8.72
CA THR A 182 18.31 19.88 -8.70
C THR A 182 18.68 20.33 -10.11
N ASP A 183 19.82 21.00 -10.26
CA ASP A 183 20.35 21.37 -11.58
C ASP A 183 20.60 20.13 -12.47
N ASP A 184 20.86 18.97 -11.84
CA ASP A 184 21.08 17.69 -12.52
C ASP A 184 19.78 16.86 -12.69
N GLY A 185 18.61 17.47 -12.49
CA GLY A 185 17.30 16.83 -12.49
C GLY A 185 16.89 16.29 -11.12
N ILE A 186 15.83 15.45 -11.07
CA ILE A 186 15.29 14.94 -9.82
C ILE A 186 16.27 13.98 -9.15
N GLN A 187 16.57 14.23 -7.86
CA GLN A 187 17.41 13.43 -6.99
C GLN A 187 16.61 12.99 -5.75
N GLY A 188 17.09 11.92 -5.10
CA GLY A 188 16.54 11.44 -3.83
C GLY A 188 17.51 11.75 -2.69
N PHE A 189 16.97 12.17 -1.54
CA PHE A 189 17.73 12.51 -0.34
C PHE A 189 17.19 11.76 0.87
N LEU A 190 18.07 11.31 1.74
CA LEU A 190 17.75 10.75 3.05
C LEU A 190 17.77 11.89 4.08
N VAL A 191 16.62 12.25 4.62
CA VAL A 191 16.52 13.29 5.65
C VAL A 191 16.13 12.62 6.97
N GLU A 192 17.04 12.65 7.94
CA GLU A 192 16.83 12.02 9.24
C GLU A 192 15.93 12.89 10.13
N ALA A 193 15.14 12.24 10.99
CA ALA A 193 14.38 12.95 12.02
C ALA A 193 15.31 13.78 12.91
N GLY A 194 14.85 14.99 13.29
CA GLY A 194 15.64 15.91 14.08
C GLY A 194 16.71 16.71 13.31
N THR A 195 16.85 16.54 11.99
CA THR A 195 17.71 17.39 11.18
C THR A 195 17.23 18.84 11.26
N PRO A 196 18.10 19.83 11.58
CA PRO A 196 17.70 21.23 11.65
C PRO A 196 17.03 21.71 10.35
N GLY A 197 15.90 22.42 10.49
CA GLY A 197 15.06 22.87 9.38
C GLY A 197 14.07 21.83 8.83
N PHE A 198 14.12 20.58 9.27
CA PHE A 198 13.13 19.58 8.94
C PHE A 198 12.02 19.51 10.00
N GLY A 199 10.77 19.63 9.56
CA GLY A 199 9.60 19.56 10.41
C GLY A 199 8.46 18.74 9.80
N THR A 200 7.53 18.26 10.64
CA THR A 200 6.36 17.48 10.23
C THR A 200 5.10 18.00 10.92
N GLN A 201 3.94 17.82 10.26
CA GLN A 201 2.63 18.12 10.82
C GLN A 201 1.62 17.08 10.37
N ASP A 202 0.93 16.44 11.32
CA ASP A 202 -0.08 15.43 11.01
C ASP A 202 -1.36 16.03 10.42
N ILE A 203 -1.92 15.30 9.45
CA ILE A 203 -3.21 15.56 8.84
C ILE A 203 -4.27 14.78 9.64
N ALA A 204 -4.83 15.41 10.66
CA ALA A 204 -5.70 14.76 11.65
C ALA A 204 -7.14 14.52 11.17
N HIS A 205 -7.67 15.39 10.27
CA HIS A 205 -9.11 15.41 9.92
C HIS A 205 -9.45 14.57 8.68
N LYS A 206 -8.83 13.40 8.51
CA LYS A 206 -9.16 12.49 7.42
C LYS A 206 -10.17 11.43 7.86
N MET A 207 -11.11 11.07 6.97
CA MET A 207 -12.12 10.03 7.20
C MET A 207 -11.69 8.67 6.62
N SER A 208 -10.63 8.64 5.86
CA SER A 208 -10.02 7.46 5.25
C SER A 208 -8.64 7.19 5.86
N LEU A 209 -8.22 5.93 5.93
CA LEU A 209 -6.92 5.52 6.51
C LEU A 209 -6.70 6.11 7.92
N ARG A 210 -7.74 6.08 8.77
CA ARG A 210 -7.67 6.65 10.11
C ARG A 210 -6.68 5.90 11.01
N ALA A 211 -6.54 4.59 10.82
CA ALA A 211 -5.52 3.78 11.49
C ALA A 211 -4.13 3.86 10.84
N SER A 212 -3.82 4.98 10.19
CA SER A 212 -2.53 5.25 9.56
C SER A 212 -2.10 6.69 9.79
N VAL A 213 -0.82 6.93 10.06
CA VAL A 213 -0.26 8.28 10.13
C VAL A 213 -0.15 8.86 8.72
N THR A 214 -0.54 10.11 8.58
CA THR A 214 -0.38 10.88 7.33
C THR A 214 0.00 12.31 7.68
N SER A 215 1.10 12.83 7.11
CA SER A 215 1.66 14.13 7.50
C SER A 215 2.00 14.99 6.30
N ALA A 216 2.14 16.30 6.54
CA ALA A 216 2.93 17.20 5.72
C ALA A 216 4.37 17.19 6.22
N LEU A 217 5.33 17.36 5.31
CA LEU A 217 6.75 17.55 5.63
C LEU A 217 7.18 18.94 5.17
N PHE A 218 8.02 19.59 5.96
CA PHE A 218 8.53 20.94 5.68
C PHE A 218 10.05 20.94 5.74
N PHE A 219 10.68 21.61 4.79
CA PHE A 219 12.11 21.72 4.65
C PHE A 219 12.47 23.23 4.52
N ASP A 220 13.05 23.78 5.59
CA ASP A 220 13.50 25.16 5.66
C ASP A 220 15.04 25.18 5.64
N ASP A 221 15.59 25.31 4.45
CA ASP A 221 17.05 25.39 4.21
C ASP A 221 17.84 24.25 4.88
N VAL A 222 17.31 23.02 4.79
CA VAL A 222 17.88 21.83 5.43
C VAL A 222 19.22 21.49 4.81
N ARG A 223 20.29 21.50 5.62
CA ARG A 223 21.65 21.17 5.18
C ARG A 223 21.86 19.66 5.24
N LEU A 224 22.27 19.08 4.12
CA LEU A 224 22.53 17.66 3.95
C LEU A 224 23.94 17.44 3.38
N PRO A 225 24.77 16.57 3.98
CA PRO A 225 26.02 16.14 3.35
C PRO A 225 25.71 15.32 2.08
N ASP A 226 26.61 15.30 1.10
CA ASP A 226 26.40 14.52 -0.14
C ASP A 226 26.20 13.01 0.12
N SER A 227 26.70 12.50 1.25
CA SER A 227 26.47 11.12 1.70
C SER A 227 24.99 10.79 1.99
N GLN A 228 24.13 11.78 2.11
CA GLN A 228 22.67 11.57 2.27
C GLN A 228 21.91 11.63 0.94
N ARG A 229 22.55 11.93 -0.19
CA ARG A 229 21.97 11.77 -1.51
C ARG A 229 22.00 10.29 -1.93
N LEU A 230 20.99 9.83 -2.63
CA LEU A 230 20.93 8.50 -3.25
C LEU A 230 21.72 8.51 -4.57
N PRO A 231 22.94 7.98 -4.63
CA PRO A 231 23.84 8.18 -5.78
C PRO A 231 23.39 7.45 -7.06
N GLY A 232 22.56 6.43 -6.94
CA GLY A 232 22.05 5.62 -8.06
C GLY A 232 20.85 6.21 -8.79
N VAL A 233 20.30 7.36 -8.34
CA VAL A 233 19.12 7.97 -8.96
C VAL A 233 19.46 8.57 -10.34
N ARG A 234 18.52 8.42 -11.27
CA ARG A 234 18.57 8.98 -12.63
C ARG A 234 17.23 9.66 -12.94
N GLY A 235 17.04 10.86 -12.40
CA GLY A 235 15.84 11.68 -12.62
C GLY A 235 14.54 11.03 -12.16
N LEU A 236 13.44 11.35 -12.84
CA LEU A 236 12.08 10.89 -12.48
C LEU A 236 11.91 9.34 -12.48
N LYS A 237 12.79 8.60 -13.17
CA LYS A 237 12.75 7.12 -13.13
C LYS A 237 12.96 6.56 -11.72
N GLY A 238 13.67 7.29 -10.85
CA GLY A 238 13.86 6.90 -9.44
C GLY A 238 12.53 6.74 -8.70
N PRO A 239 11.78 7.81 -8.46
CA PRO A 239 10.51 7.73 -7.74
C PRO A 239 9.46 6.88 -8.47
N LEU A 240 9.38 6.91 -9.81
CA LEU A 240 8.43 6.09 -10.56
C LEU A 240 8.73 4.58 -10.44
N GLY A 241 9.99 4.19 -10.32
CA GLY A 241 10.38 2.81 -10.02
C GLY A 241 9.85 2.35 -8.67
N CYS A 242 9.98 3.19 -7.63
CA CYS A 242 9.43 2.93 -6.31
C CYS A 242 7.89 2.78 -6.34
N LEU A 243 7.20 3.69 -7.03
CA LEU A 243 5.75 3.64 -7.18
C LEU A 243 5.29 2.35 -7.90
N THR A 244 6.05 1.84 -8.86
CA THR A 244 5.72 0.58 -9.54
C THR A 244 5.74 -0.59 -8.56
N GLN A 245 6.70 -0.64 -7.62
CA GLN A 245 6.75 -1.66 -6.57
C GLN A 245 5.54 -1.57 -5.63
N ALA A 246 5.21 -0.36 -5.17
CA ALA A 246 4.10 -0.15 -4.25
C ALA A 246 2.73 -0.43 -4.91
N ARG A 247 2.51 0.01 -6.14
CA ARG A 247 1.29 -0.27 -6.93
C ARG A 247 1.04 -1.76 -7.12
N TYR A 248 2.11 -2.54 -7.28
CA TYR A 248 2.04 -3.99 -7.32
C TYR A 248 1.41 -4.54 -6.02
N GLY A 249 1.89 -4.14 -4.86
CA GLY A 249 1.33 -4.56 -3.57
C GLY A 249 -0.12 -4.11 -3.35
N ILE A 250 -0.48 -2.90 -3.81
CA ILE A 250 -1.86 -2.39 -3.77
C ILE A 250 -2.81 -3.27 -4.60
N SER A 251 -2.36 -3.74 -5.76
CA SER A 251 -3.17 -4.59 -6.64
C SER A 251 -3.60 -5.89 -5.96
N TRP A 252 -2.77 -6.43 -5.08
CA TRP A 252 -3.08 -7.59 -4.26
C TRP A 252 -3.88 -7.23 -3.00
N GLY A 253 -3.47 -6.15 -2.32
CA GLY A 253 -4.10 -5.72 -1.08
C GLY A 253 -5.59 -5.49 -1.22
N ALA A 254 -6.01 -4.82 -2.28
CA ALA A 254 -7.42 -4.54 -2.57
C ALA A 254 -8.30 -5.81 -2.58
N ILE A 255 -7.76 -6.95 -3.03
CA ILE A 255 -8.47 -8.25 -3.00
C ILE A 255 -8.76 -8.65 -1.56
N GLY A 256 -7.81 -8.44 -0.63
CA GLY A 256 -8.00 -8.73 0.79
C GLY A 256 -9.15 -7.93 1.40
N ALA A 257 -9.24 -6.63 1.14
CA ALA A 257 -10.35 -5.80 1.58
C ALA A 257 -11.70 -6.30 1.01
N ALA A 258 -11.73 -6.70 -0.27
CA ALA A 258 -12.93 -7.27 -0.90
C ALA A 258 -13.34 -8.60 -0.26
N ILE A 259 -12.38 -9.47 0.07
CA ILE A 259 -12.61 -10.75 0.77
C ILE A 259 -13.18 -10.49 2.17
N ALA A 260 -12.63 -9.52 2.92
CA ALA A 260 -13.16 -9.15 4.23
C ALA A 260 -14.65 -8.76 4.13
N CYS A 261 -14.97 -7.88 3.18
CA CYS A 261 -16.35 -7.44 2.95
C CYS A 261 -17.28 -8.59 2.51
N LEU A 262 -16.83 -9.50 1.62
CA LEU A 262 -17.63 -10.64 1.21
C LEU A 262 -17.92 -11.59 2.38
N ARG A 263 -16.92 -11.91 3.21
CA ARG A 263 -17.09 -12.77 4.40
C ARG A 263 -18.08 -12.16 5.38
N GLU A 264 -17.97 -10.84 5.64
CA GLU A 264 -18.88 -10.11 6.51
C GLU A 264 -20.32 -10.09 5.95
N ALA A 265 -20.48 -9.80 4.65
CA ALA A 265 -21.78 -9.82 3.98
C ALA A 265 -22.45 -11.19 4.04
N LEU A 266 -21.69 -12.29 3.86
CA LEU A 266 -22.19 -13.66 3.94
C LEU A 266 -22.63 -14.00 5.36
N ALA A 267 -21.82 -13.69 6.38
CA ALA A 267 -22.16 -13.93 7.78
C ALA A 267 -23.44 -13.18 8.17
N TYR A 268 -23.47 -11.87 7.91
CA TYR A 268 -24.63 -11.04 8.21
C TYR A 268 -25.90 -11.51 7.50
N ALA A 269 -25.83 -11.81 6.21
CA ALA A 269 -26.99 -12.24 5.43
C ALA A 269 -27.50 -13.64 5.87
N GLY A 270 -26.62 -14.48 6.40
CA GLY A 270 -26.97 -15.79 6.95
C GLY A 270 -27.75 -15.70 8.28
N GLU A 271 -27.43 -14.70 9.11
CA GLU A 271 -28.02 -14.52 10.43
C GLU A 271 -29.23 -13.57 10.42
N ARG A 272 -29.22 -12.55 9.57
CA ARG A 272 -30.27 -11.52 9.52
C ARG A 272 -31.57 -12.08 9.01
N MET A 273 -32.57 -12.12 9.85
CA MET A 273 -33.94 -12.56 9.47
C MET A 273 -34.74 -11.42 8.84
N LEU A 274 -35.34 -11.68 7.68
CA LEU A 274 -36.18 -10.75 6.92
C LEU A 274 -37.41 -11.54 6.38
N PHE A 275 -38.60 -11.07 6.67
CA PHE A 275 -39.86 -11.76 6.27
C PHE A 275 -39.91 -13.24 6.62
N GLY A 276 -39.43 -13.63 7.82
CA GLY A 276 -39.46 -14.99 8.32
C GLY A 276 -38.39 -15.96 7.80
N ARG A 277 -37.39 -15.46 7.04
CA ARG A 277 -36.27 -16.24 6.50
C ARG A 277 -34.95 -15.46 6.53
N PRO A 278 -33.79 -16.09 6.48
CA PRO A 278 -32.52 -15.40 6.38
C PRO A 278 -32.47 -14.46 5.14
N LEU A 279 -31.81 -13.32 5.27
CA LEU A 279 -31.58 -12.39 4.16
C LEU A 279 -30.91 -13.10 2.96
N ALA A 280 -29.98 -14.01 3.22
CA ALA A 280 -29.33 -14.85 2.22
C ALA A 280 -30.28 -15.71 1.38
N ALA A 281 -31.53 -15.96 1.86
CA ALA A 281 -32.54 -16.69 1.10
C ALA A 281 -33.28 -15.82 0.07
N THR A 282 -32.95 -14.53 -0.03
CA THR A 282 -33.54 -13.60 -1.03
C THR A 282 -32.73 -13.60 -2.31
N GLN A 283 -33.41 -13.49 -3.47
CA GLN A 283 -32.72 -13.40 -4.77
C GLN A 283 -31.78 -12.19 -4.84
N SER A 284 -32.20 -11.05 -4.28
CA SER A 284 -31.39 -9.82 -4.29
C SER A 284 -30.07 -9.97 -3.55
N ALA A 285 -30.06 -10.64 -2.39
CA ALA A 285 -28.82 -10.91 -1.66
C ALA A 285 -27.93 -11.93 -2.40
N GLN A 286 -28.52 -13.01 -2.92
CA GLN A 286 -27.77 -14.04 -3.65
C GLN A 286 -27.10 -13.50 -4.90
N ILE A 287 -27.77 -12.63 -5.66
CA ILE A 287 -27.22 -11.98 -6.86
C ILE A 287 -26.01 -11.11 -6.48
N LYS A 288 -26.10 -10.29 -5.43
CA LYS A 288 -24.99 -9.45 -4.95
C LYS A 288 -23.81 -10.29 -4.48
N LEU A 289 -24.05 -11.28 -3.62
CA LEU A 289 -23.00 -12.16 -3.09
C LEU A 289 -22.29 -12.95 -4.20
N ALA A 290 -23.05 -13.48 -5.16
CA ALA A 290 -22.48 -14.20 -6.30
C ALA A 290 -21.62 -13.29 -7.19
N ASP A 291 -22.06 -12.05 -7.42
CA ASP A 291 -21.29 -11.08 -8.21
C ASP A 291 -20.02 -10.60 -7.49
N MET A 292 -20.06 -10.40 -6.17
CA MET A 292 -18.86 -10.14 -5.36
C MET A 292 -17.84 -11.27 -5.51
N ALA A 293 -18.26 -12.51 -5.34
CA ALA A 293 -17.39 -13.68 -5.45
C ALA A 293 -16.80 -13.84 -6.87
N ARG A 294 -17.59 -13.63 -7.91
CA ARG A 294 -17.15 -13.65 -9.32
C ARG A 294 -16.05 -12.63 -9.56
N ARG A 295 -16.23 -11.38 -9.09
CA ARG A 295 -15.26 -10.29 -9.26
C ARG A 295 -13.98 -10.57 -8.49
N ILE A 296 -14.05 -11.10 -7.28
CA ILE A 296 -12.89 -11.49 -6.46
C ILE A 296 -12.09 -12.58 -7.17
N ALA A 297 -12.74 -13.65 -7.67
CA ALA A 297 -12.05 -14.73 -8.37
C ALA A 297 -11.28 -14.22 -9.62
N SER A 298 -11.88 -13.33 -10.39
CA SER A 298 -11.21 -12.70 -11.54
C SER A 298 -10.00 -11.85 -11.12
N ALA A 299 -10.12 -11.10 -10.03
CA ALA A 299 -9.05 -10.25 -9.50
C ALA A 299 -7.88 -11.10 -8.95
N GLN A 300 -8.16 -12.22 -8.29
CA GLN A 300 -7.15 -13.17 -7.80
C GLN A 300 -6.30 -13.74 -8.95
N LEU A 301 -6.94 -14.19 -10.04
CA LEU A 301 -6.24 -14.70 -11.21
C LEU A 301 -5.39 -13.61 -11.89
N LEU A 302 -5.92 -12.39 -12.02
CA LEU A 302 -5.19 -11.25 -12.54
C LEU A 302 -3.94 -10.93 -11.70
N ALA A 303 -4.09 -10.89 -10.37
CA ALA A 303 -2.98 -10.62 -9.45
C ALA A 303 -1.94 -11.74 -9.47
N LEU A 304 -2.36 -13.01 -9.50
CA LEU A 304 -1.45 -14.15 -9.59
C LEU A 304 -0.62 -14.08 -10.89
N GLN A 305 -1.25 -13.81 -12.03
CA GLN A 305 -0.53 -13.65 -13.29
C GLN A 305 0.44 -12.46 -13.24
N LEU A 306 0.03 -11.34 -12.62
CA LEU A 306 0.91 -10.18 -12.41
C LEU A 306 2.16 -10.56 -11.58
N GLY A 307 1.99 -11.38 -10.54
CA GLY A 307 3.08 -11.91 -9.72
C GLY A 307 4.04 -12.78 -10.53
N ARG A 308 3.51 -13.72 -11.31
CA ARG A 308 4.32 -14.57 -12.18
C ARG A 308 5.12 -13.78 -13.24
N LEU A 309 4.54 -12.73 -13.83
CA LEU A 309 5.25 -11.84 -14.74
C LEU A 309 6.37 -11.07 -14.03
N LYS A 310 6.16 -10.67 -12.78
CA LYS A 310 7.18 -9.98 -11.99
C LYS A 310 8.33 -10.91 -11.63
N ASP A 311 8.05 -12.14 -11.21
CA ASP A 311 9.08 -13.16 -10.91
C ASP A 311 9.88 -13.55 -12.16
N ALA A 312 9.24 -13.55 -13.33
CA ALA A 312 9.91 -13.78 -14.62
C ALA A 312 10.71 -12.57 -15.12
N GLY A 313 10.65 -11.40 -14.45
CA GLY A 313 11.34 -10.18 -14.88
C GLY A 313 10.76 -9.54 -16.16
N THR A 314 9.53 -9.88 -16.54
CA THR A 314 8.87 -9.43 -17.79
C THR A 314 7.72 -8.44 -17.53
N LEU A 315 7.47 -8.11 -16.27
CA LEU A 315 6.38 -7.20 -15.87
C LEU A 315 6.57 -5.80 -16.43
N GLN A 316 5.51 -5.25 -17.06
CA GLN A 316 5.49 -3.90 -17.60
C GLN A 316 4.67 -2.94 -16.70
N PRO A 317 5.03 -1.65 -16.61
CA PRO A 317 4.31 -0.67 -15.79
C PRO A 317 2.81 -0.54 -16.13
N ALA A 318 2.43 -0.69 -17.41
CA ALA A 318 1.03 -0.64 -17.84
C ALA A 318 0.21 -1.81 -17.27
N GLN A 319 0.82 -3.00 -17.13
CA GLN A 319 0.17 -4.17 -16.52
C GLN A 319 -0.10 -3.94 -15.02
N VAL A 320 0.84 -3.30 -14.30
CA VAL A 320 0.65 -2.91 -12.91
C VAL A 320 -0.46 -1.87 -12.77
N SER A 321 -0.51 -0.89 -13.68
CA SER A 321 -1.58 0.11 -13.74
C SER A 321 -2.94 -0.52 -13.98
N LEU A 322 -3.05 -1.45 -14.94
CA LEU A 322 -4.27 -2.19 -15.23
C LEU A 322 -4.76 -2.96 -13.98
N ALA A 323 -3.87 -3.68 -13.32
CA ALA A 323 -4.22 -4.50 -12.16
C ALA A 323 -4.63 -3.63 -10.95
N LYS A 324 -3.90 -2.54 -10.67
CA LYS A 324 -4.30 -1.62 -9.60
C LYS A 324 -5.68 -1.01 -9.87
N TRP A 325 -5.89 -0.48 -11.06
CA TRP A 325 -7.19 0.09 -11.45
C TRP A 325 -8.32 -0.94 -11.28
N ASN A 326 -8.18 -2.12 -11.89
CA ASN A 326 -9.21 -3.17 -11.85
C ASN A 326 -9.53 -3.60 -10.41
N ASN A 327 -8.50 -3.95 -9.63
CA ASN A 327 -8.70 -4.58 -8.33
C ASN A 327 -9.16 -3.59 -7.26
N VAL A 328 -8.66 -2.34 -7.29
CA VAL A 328 -9.10 -1.32 -6.33
C VAL A 328 -10.53 -0.86 -6.60
N ARG A 329 -10.91 -0.67 -7.88
CA ARG A 329 -12.29 -0.35 -8.26
C ARG A 329 -13.23 -1.47 -7.81
N MET A 330 -12.90 -2.71 -8.11
CA MET A 330 -13.64 -3.90 -7.69
C MET A 330 -13.83 -3.93 -6.16
N ALA A 331 -12.76 -3.70 -5.39
CA ALA A 331 -12.81 -3.75 -3.94
C ALA A 331 -13.69 -2.64 -3.34
N LEU A 332 -13.59 -1.40 -3.87
CA LEU A 332 -14.41 -0.27 -3.43
C LEU A 332 -15.89 -0.52 -3.71
N ASP A 333 -16.23 -1.04 -4.87
CA ASP A 333 -17.61 -1.36 -5.23
C ASP A 333 -18.15 -2.47 -4.33
N ILE A 334 -17.38 -3.53 -4.05
CA ILE A 334 -17.76 -4.60 -3.13
C ILE A 334 -17.95 -4.07 -1.70
N ALA A 335 -17.06 -3.21 -1.20
CA ALA A 335 -17.19 -2.63 0.14
C ALA A 335 -18.48 -1.79 0.27
N ARG A 336 -18.83 -1.01 -0.74
CA ARG A 336 -20.09 -0.23 -0.79
C ARG A 336 -21.33 -1.13 -0.87
N GLU A 337 -21.27 -2.20 -1.65
CA GLU A 337 -22.35 -3.19 -1.74
C GLU A 337 -22.53 -3.98 -0.44
N CYS A 338 -21.43 -4.34 0.24
CA CYS A 338 -21.47 -4.95 1.56
C CYS A 338 -22.14 -4.01 2.57
N ARG A 339 -21.68 -2.75 2.67
CA ARG A 339 -22.29 -1.73 3.51
C ARG A 339 -23.79 -1.59 3.24
N ASP A 340 -24.20 -1.60 1.97
CA ASP A 340 -25.62 -1.51 1.57
C ASP A 340 -26.40 -2.75 2.02
N LEU A 341 -25.85 -3.96 1.87
CA LEU A 341 -26.47 -5.21 2.26
C LEU A 341 -26.68 -5.30 3.79
N LEU A 342 -25.79 -4.72 4.59
CA LEU A 342 -25.90 -4.61 6.03
C LEU A 342 -26.99 -3.60 6.47
N GLY A 343 -27.50 -2.78 5.57
CA GLY A 343 -28.53 -1.77 5.88
C GLY A 343 -28.04 -0.72 6.88
N GLY A 344 -28.85 -0.45 7.92
CA GLY A 344 -28.49 0.50 8.97
C GLY A 344 -27.24 0.13 9.77
N ALA A 345 -26.98 -1.16 9.99
CA ALA A 345 -25.78 -1.64 10.64
C ALA A 345 -24.50 -1.34 9.82
N GLY A 346 -24.61 -1.26 8.51
CA GLY A 346 -23.48 -1.03 7.62
C GLY A 346 -22.82 0.36 7.69
N ILE A 347 -23.38 1.31 8.47
CA ILE A 347 -22.76 2.62 8.68
C ILE A 347 -22.09 2.75 10.05
N THR A 348 -22.11 1.70 10.88
CA THR A 348 -21.49 1.67 12.20
C THR A 348 -20.14 0.98 12.16
N THR A 349 -19.26 1.28 13.11
CA THR A 349 -17.94 0.65 13.24
C THR A 349 -17.98 -0.71 13.93
N ASP A 350 -19.18 -1.20 14.28
CA ASP A 350 -19.39 -2.59 14.72
C ASP A 350 -19.08 -3.61 13.61
N TYR A 351 -19.08 -3.13 12.35
CA TYR A 351 -18.78 -3.90 11.15
C TYR A 351 -17.63 -3.28 10.37
N GLY A 352 -16.85 -4.11 9.67
CA GLY A 352 -15.68 -3.66 8.91
C GLY A 352 -16.01 -2.98 7.57
N ALA A 353 -17.21 -3.20 7.01
CA ALA A 353 -17.57 -2.76 5.67
C ALA A 353 -17.38 -1.26 5.44
N ILE A 354 -17.86 -0.41 6.36
CA ILE A 354 -17.72 1.04 6.23
C ILE A 354 -16.27 1.49 6.35
N ARG A 355 -15.49 0.85 7.22
CA ARG A 355 -14.06 1.12 7.39
C ARG A 355 -13.30 0.80 6.09
N HIS A 356 -13.54 -0.36 5.50
CA HIS A 356 -12.95 -0.73 4.22
C HIS A 356 -13.39 0.21 3.09
N ALA A 357 -14.68 0.58 3.01
CA ALA A 357 -15.16 1.52 2.02
C ALA A 357 -14.47 2.88 2.14
N LEU A 358 -14.37 3.44 3.33
CA LEU A 358 -13.68 4.71 3.59
C LEU A 358 -12.19 4.64 3.25
N ASN A 359 -11.51 3.56 3.64
CA ASN A 359 -10.09 3.36 3.33
C ASN A 359 -9.84 3.26 1.82
N LEU A 360 -10.68 2.55 1.10
CA LEU A 360 -10.56 2.34 -0.34
C LEU A 360 -10.76 3.62 -1.16
N GLU A 361 -11.42 4.66 -0.62
CA GLU A 361 -11.45 5.99 -1.23
C GLU A 361 -10.05 6.62 -1.32
N SER A 362 -9.17 6.37 -0.34
CA SER A 362 -7.76 6.76 -0.45
C SER A 362 -6.98 5.83 -1.38
N VAL A 363 -7.22 4.52 -1.30
CA VAL A 363 -6.50 3.53 -2.11
C VAL A 363 -6.72 3.75 -3.62
N ILE A 364 -7.93 4.15 -4.02
CA ILE A 364 -8.22 4.48 -5.43
C ILE A 364 -7.58 5.79 -5.87
N THR A 365 -7.24 6.67 -4.92
CA THR A 365 -6.74 8.01 -5.17
C THR A 365 -5.21 8.08 -5.17
N TYR A 366 -4.53 7.47 -4.20
CA TYR A 366 -3.08 7.59 -4.04
C TYR A 366 -2.29 6.69 -4.99
N GLU A 367 -0.98 6.97 -5.11
CA GLU A 367 -0.04 6.24 -5.98
C GLU A 367 -0.51 6.12 -7.44
N GLY A 368 -1.12 7.16 -7.93
CA GLY A 368 -1.83 7.24 -9.20
C GLY A 368 -3.33 7.04 -9.00
N THR A 369 -4.11 8.06 -9.37
CA THR A 369 -5.56 7.96 -9.38
C THR A 369 -6.02 6.93 -10.41
N GLU A 370 -7.26 6.47 -10.28
CA GLU A 370 -7.88 5.60 -11.29
C GLU A 370 -7.71 6.17 -12.71
N THR A 371 -7.98 7.49 -12.88
CA THR A 371 -7.82 8.17 -14.18
C THR A 371 -6.37 8.12 -14.69
N VAL A 372 -5.37 8.35 -13.83
CA VAL A 372 -3.95 8.23 -14.22
C VAL A 372 -3.63 6.82 -14.73
N HIS A 373 -4.14 5.78 -14.06
CA HIS A 373 -3.94 4.40 -14.51
C HIS A 373 -4.63 4.11 -15.84
N GLN A 374 -5.85 4.63 -16.05
CA GLN A 374 -6.56 4.53 -17.33
C GLN A 374 -5.76 5.18 -18.46
N LEU A 375 -5.18 6.38 -18.22
CA LEU A 375 -4.35 7.07 -19.21
C LEU A 375 -3.04 6.32 -19.49
N VAL A 376 -2.40 5.72 -18.49
CA VAL A 376 -1.21 4.87 -18.70
C VAL A 376 -1.53 3.67 -19.59
N VAL A 377 -2.64 2.98 -19.32
CA VAL A 377 -3.09 1.85 -20.15
C VAL A 377 -3.49 2.32 -21.56
N GLY A 378 -4.22 3.45 -21.66
CA GLY A 378 -4.60 4.04 -22.94
C GLY A 378 -3.40 4.41 -23.81
N ARG A 379 -2.35 4.98 -23.20
CA ARG A 379 -1.09 5.26 -23.91
C ARG A 379 -0.43 3.98 -24.42
N GLU A 380 -0.42 2.91 -23.63
CA GLU A 380 0.15 1.62 -24.05
C GLU A 380 -0.58 1.03 -25.26
N LEU A 381 -1.90 1.16 -25.29
CA LEU A 381 -2.74 0.65 -26.37
C LEU A 381 -2.63 1.50 -27.65
N THR A 382 -2.51 2.80 -27.53
CA THR A 382 -2.59 3.74 -28.67
C THR A 382 -1.21 4.22 -29.16
N GLY A 383 -0.18 4.10 -28.34
CA GLY A 383 1.12 4.73 -28.57
C GLY A 383 1.11 6.27 -28.39
N ILE A 384 -0.01 6.88 -28.01
CA ILE A 384 -0.18 8.33 -27.91
C ILE A 384 -0.24 8.75 -26.43
N ASN A 385 0.61 9.70 -26.05
CA ASN A 385 0.59 10.26 -24.71
C ASN A 385 -0.59 11.23 -24.54
N ALA A 386 -1.32 11.06 -23.43
CA ALA A 386 -2.47 11.90 -23.09
C ALA A 386 -2.19 12.88 -21.91
N PHE A 387 -0.93 12.96 -21.45
CA PHE A 387 -0.48 13.88 -20.41
C PHE A 387 0.18 15.12 -21.01
#